data_f74bde892c2072a3885ffe89912aec71
#
_entry.id   f74bde892c2072a3885ffe89912aec71
#
_cell.length_a   1.000
_cell.length_b   1.000
_cell.length_c   1.000
_cell.angle_alpha   90.00
_cell.angle_beta   90.00
_cell.angle_gamma   90.00
#
_symmetry.space_group_name_H-M   'P 1'
#
loop_
_entity.id
_entity.type
_entity.pdbx_description
1 polymer ?
#
loop_
_entity_poly.entity_id
_entity_poly.type
_entity_poly.pdbx_seq_one_letter_code
_entity_poly.pdbx_strand_id
1 'polypeptide(L)'
;MFACALAPSLLSQIPAIQSFLLAHPHPQGNADDVVMAVFMLLFYGVATILVLMLCYALRRTLDRGRRVSLHLRLDRRALLWMVGMVLVAIAVNLAVAGIVHALGLAGGNEGMPNGPWWFIAAAIFSQGFLLQGIPEEIIWRGWLFSSLGETRFAAVSSVLGFTVLHLLSQGGQQNLFEHLTYLALPCGFAVTALIVRMISGSTWAAIGVHGGIHVANDVLSDRLHLRIGSITWVLQGLTWAAVGLLIFAIHRRRQRLAALTDRTR
;
A
#
# COMPACT_ATOMS: atom_id res chain seq x y z
N MET A 1 -12.59 9.44 1.91
CA MET A 1 -11.47 8.49 2.03
C MET A 1 -11.30 7.99 3.45
N PHE A 2 -10.99 8.86 4.42
CA PHE A 2 -10.83 8.47 5.83
C PHE A 2 -12.02 7.67 6.37
N ALA A 3 -13.24 8.13 6.11
CA ALA A 3 -14.46 7.42 6.54
C ALA A 3 -14.53 5.99 5.97
N CYS A 4 -14.06 5.75 4.73
CA CYS A 4 -14.07 4.42 4.13
C CYS A 4 -12.98 3.52 4.74
N ALA A 5 -11.79 4.07 5.03
CA ALA A 5 -10.72 3.33 5.70
C ALA A 5 -11.04 3.05 7.18
N LEU A 6 -11.79 3.95 7.84
CA LEU A 6 -12.26 3.76 9.21
C LEU A 6 -13.51 2.87 9.31
N ALA A 7 -14.17 2.55 8.19
CA ALA A 7 -15.39 1.74 8.23
C ALA A 7 -15.20 0.40 8.96
N PRO A 8 -14.15 -0.39 8.75
CA PRO A 8 -13.93 -1.60 9.54
C PRO A 8 -13.77 -1.33 11.04
N SER A 9 -13.06 -0.25 11.42
CA SER A 9 -12.90 0.13 12.83
C SER A 9 -14.23 0.54 13.47
N LEU A 10 -15.11 1.22 12.72
CA LEU A 10 -16.45 1.58 13.19
C LEU A 10 -17.35 0.34 13.25
N LEU A 11 -17.30 -0.52 12.25
CA LEU A 11 -18.06 -1.76 12.23
C LEU A 11 -17.66 -2.71 13.37
N SER A 12 -16.37 -2.74 13.74
CA SER A 12 -15.89 -3.55 14.86
C SER A 12 -16.46 -3.10 16.23
N GLN A 13 -17.08 -1.92 16.33
CA GLN A 13 -17.78 -1.47 17.54
C GLN A 13 -19.19 -2.07 17.66
N ILE A 14 -19.71 -2.71 16.63
CA ILE A 14 -21.02 -3.36 16.67
C ILE A 14 -20.94 -4.58 17.61
N PRO A 15 -21.84 -4.67 18.62
CA PRO A 15 -21.73 -5.74 19.64
C PRO A 15 -21.72 -7.16 19.07
N ALA A 16 -22.47 -7.43 18.00
CA ALA A 16 -22.46 -8.74 17.35
C ALA A 16 -21.10 -9.08 16.72
N ILE A 17 -20.43 -8.08 16.13
CA ILE A 17 -19.08 -8.24 15.54
C ILE A 17 -18.06 -8.43 16.66
N GLN A 18 -18.15 -7.64 17.75
CA GLN A 18 -17.27 -7.82 18.90
C GLN A 18 -17.41 -9.22 19.52
N SER A 19 -18.65 -9.67 19.70
CA SER A 19 -18.91 -11.02 20.23
C SER A 19 -18.33 -12.10 19.31
N PHE A 20 -18.45 -11.93 18.00
CA PHE A 20 -17.86 -12.85 17.02
C PHE A 20 -16.33 -12.87 17.13
N LEU A 21 -15.68 -11.70 17.17
CA LEU A 21 -14.22 -11.58 17.29
C LEU A 21 -13.69 -12.18 18.61
N LEU A 22 -14.43 -11.96 19.71
CA LEU A 22 -14.08 -12.52 21.01
C LEU A 22 -14.26 -14.06 21.07
N ALA A 23 -15.21 -14.60 20.30
CA ALA A 23 -15.41 -16.04 20.19
C ALA A 23 -14.32 -16.75 19.35
N HIS A 24 -13.59 -15.98 18.51
CA HIS A 24 -12.54 -16.51 17.63
C HIS A 24 -11.21 -15.73 17.86
N PRO A 25 -10.60 -15.82 19.07
CA PRO A 25 -9.54 -14.89 19.46
C PRO A 25 -8.23 -15.04 18.67
N HIS A 26 -7.89 -16.25 18.23
CA HIS A 26 -6.64 -16.56 17.52
C HIS A 26 -6.79 -17.80 16.63
N PRO A 27 -5.93 -17.96 15.60
CA PRO A 27 -5.92 -19.19 14.82
C PRO A 27 -5.57 -20.39 15.69
N GLN A 28 -6.40 -21.43 15.60
CA GLN A 28 -6.32 -22.64 16.41
C GLN A 28 -5.90 -23.87 15.58
N GLY A 29 -5.71 -23.70 14.27
CA GLY A 29 -5.45 -24.81 13.34
C GLY A 29 -6.69 -25.67 13.02
N ASN A 30 -7.88 -25.12 13.21
CA ASN A 30 -9.17 -25.83 13.06
C ASN A 30 -10.11 -25.12 12.05
N ALA A 31 -11.36 -25.60 11.97
CA ALA A 31 -12.38 -25.04 11.06
C ALA A 31 -12.71 -23.55 11.37
N ASP A 32 -12.53 -23.10 12.61
CA ASP A 32 -12.79 -21.71 12.99
C ASP A 32 -11.86 -20.74 12.28
N ASP A 33 -10.63 -21.18 11.94
CA ASP A 33 -9.69 -20.37 11.17
C ASP A 33 -10.22 -20.08 9.77
N VAL A 34 -10.94 -21.00 9.13
CA VAL A 34 -11.57 -20.78 7.83
C VAL A 34 -12.66 -19.72 7.96
N VAL A 35 -13.50 -19.82 9.00
CA VAL A 35 -14.57 -18.85 9.28
C VAL A 35 -13.97 -17.47 9.51
N MET A 36 -12.91 -17.37 10.31
CA MET A 36 -12.22 -16.10 10.58
C MET A 36 -11.53 -15.53 9.33
N ALA A 37 -10.87 -16.35 8.51
CA ALA A 37 -10.26 -15.90 7.27
C ALA A 37 -11.30 -15.33 6.29
N VAL A 38 -12.43 -16.02 6.12
CA VAL A 38 -13.56 -15.54 5.30
C VAL A 38 -14.13 -14.25 5.88
N PHE A 39 -14.33 -14.20 7.20
CA PHE A 39 -14.77 -12.97 7.85
C PHE A 39 -13.82 -11.80 7.59
N MET A 40 -12.51 -11.96 7.74
CA MET A 40 -11.53 -10.89 7.47
C MET A 40 -11.58 -10.43 6.01
N LEU A 41 -11.65 -11.36 5.06
CA LEU A 41 -11.75 -11.03 3.63
C LEU A 41 -13.01 -10.20 3.33
N LEU A 42 -14.16 -10.57 3.86
CA LEU A 42 -15.42 -9.86 3.67
C LEU A 42 -15.40 -8.51 4.42
N PHE A 43 -14.97 -8.52 5.66
CA PHE A 43 -14.97 -7.35 6.55
C PHE A 43 -14.07 -6.22 6.02
N TYR A 44 -12.82 -6.53 5.67
CA TYR A 44 -11.91 -5.56 5.09
C TYR A 44 -12.22 -5.24 3.63
N GLY A 45 -12.85 -6.16 2.90
CA GLY A 45 -13.38 -5.93 1.56
C GLY A 45 -14.43 -4.81 1.50
N VAL A 46 -15.13 -4.55 2.60
CA VAL A 46 -16.06 -3.42 2.73
C VAL A 46 -15.38 -2.08 2.42
N ALA A 47 -14.15 -1.86 2.91
CA ALA A 47 -13.41 -0.62 2.64
C ALA A 47 -13.18 -0.41 1.14
N THR A 48 -12.77 -1.47 0.42
CA THR A 48 -12.61 -1.44 -1.04
C THR A 48 -13.95 -1.12 -1.76
N ILE A 49 -15.05 -1.76 -1.35
CA ILE A 49 -16.36 -1.52 -1.96
C ILE A 49 -16.81 -0.08 -1.74
N LEU A 50 -16.69 0.44 -0.51
CA LEU A 50 -17.06 1.82 -0.18
C LEU A 50 -16.26 2.84 -0.98
N VAL A 51 -14.96 2.60 -1.19
CA VAL A 51 -14.11 3.47 -2.00
C VAL A 51 -14.51 3.42 -3.47
N LEU A 52 -14.82 2.26 -4.03
CA LEU A 52 -15.34 2.15 -5.40
C LEU A 52 -16.65 2.90 -5.56
N MET A 53 -17.57 2.79 -4.61
CA MET A 53 -18.82 3.55 -4.59
C MET A 53 -18.56 5.05 -4.47
N LEU A 54 -17.64 5.48 -3.61
CA LEU A 54 -17.22 6.87 -3.48
C LEU A 54 -16.65 7.40 -4.80
N CYS A 55 -15.71 6.69 -5.42
CA CYS A 55 -15.14 7.09 -6.71
C CYS A 55 -16.19 7.16 -7.81
N TYR A 56 -17.16 6.24 -7.81
CA TYR A 56 -18.29 6.30 -8.72
C TYR A 56 -19.12 7.58 -8.50
N ALA A 57 -19.45 7.92 -7.26
CA ALA A 57 -20.19 9.14 -6.92
C ALA A 57 -19.41 10.41 -7.30
N LEU A 58 -18.11 10.47 -6.97
CA LEU A 58 -17.24 11.61 -7.31
C LEU A 58 -17.14 11.83 -8.81
N ARG A 59 -17.00 10.75 -9.60
CA ARG A 59 -17.01 10.86 -11.07
C ARG A 59 -18.34 11.34 -11.63
N ARG A 60 -19.44 11.01 -10.99
CA ARG A 60 -20.79 11.48 -11.40
C ARG A 60 -21.06 12.92 -11.01
N THR A 61 -20.46 13.41 -9.95
CA THR A 61 -20.68 14.75 -9.40
C THR A 61 -19.58 15.73 -9.82
N LEU A 62 -18.32 15.50 -9.41
CA LEU A 62 -17.21 16.41 -9.62
C LEU A 62 -16.60 16.33 -11.02
N ASP A 63 -16.59 15.13 -11.62
CA ASP A 63 -16.03 14.94 -12.97
C ASP A 63 -17.13 14.89 -14.05
N ARG A 64 -18.29 15.49 -13.78
CA ARG A 64 -19.41 15.50 -14.71
C ARG A 64 -18.99 16.08 -16.08
N GLY A 65 -19.24 15.32 -17.14
CA GLY A 65 -18.84 15.69 -18.51
C GLY A 65 -17.37 15.41 -18.85
N ARG A 66 -16.57 14.90 -17.92
CA ARG A 66 -15.17 14.50 -18.14
C ARG A 66 -15.01 12.99 -18.13
N ARG A 67 -14.11 12.46 -18.97
CA ARG A 67 -13.78 11.04 -19.00
C ARG A 67 -12.61 10.76 -18.05
N VAL A 68 -12.88 10.60 -16.77
CA VAL A 68 -11.86 10.24 -15.78
C VAL A 68 -11.78 8.72 -15.65
N SER A 69 -10.61 8.14 -15.93
CA SER A 69 -10.35 6.71 -15.80
C SER A 69 -9.69 6.41 -14.46
N LEU A 70 -10.10 5.32 -13.80
CA LEU A 70 -9.42 4.80 -12.60
C LEU A 70 -8.24 3.89 -12.94
N HIS A 71 -8.05 3.57 -14.22
CA HIS A 71 -6.99 2.69 -14.72
C HIS A 71 -6.90 1.32 -14.00
N LEU A 72 -8.08 0.74 -13.77
CA LEU A 72 -8.26 -0.54 -13.07
C LEU A 72 -8.42 -1.73 -14.02
N ARG A 73 -8.16 -1.56 -15.34
CA ARG A 73 -8.17 -2.70 -16.24
C ARG A 73 -7.13 -3.72 -15.78
N LEU A 74 -7.60 -4.93 -15.47
CA LEU A 74 -6.75 -6.04 -15.07
C LEU A 74 -6.44 -6.88 -16.32
N ASP A 75 -5.24 -6.70 -16.83
CA ASP A 75 -4.67 -7.51 -17.91
C ASP A 75 -3.33 -8.11 -17.46
N ARG A 76 -2.73 -8.94 -18.31
CA ARG A 76 -1.44 -9.58 -18.01
C ARG A 76 -0.35 -8.56 -17.62
N ARG A 77 -0.32 -7.40 -18.29
CA ARG A 77 0.67 -6.36 -18.02
C ARG A 77 0.45 -5.73 -16.63
N ALA A 78 -0.80 -5.42 -16.29
CA ALA A 78 -1.16 -4.89 -14.98
C ALA A 78 -0.80 -5.88 -13.86
N LEU A 79 -1.10 -7.17 -14.06
CA LEU A 79 -0.75 -8.23 -13.11
C LEU A 79 0.77 -8.37 -12.93
N LEU A 80 1.53 -8.36 -14.03
CA LEU A 80 3.01 -8.42 -13.96
C LEU A 80 3.60 -7.22 -13.22
N TRP A 81 3.06 -6.01 -13.44
CA TRP A 81 3.46 -4.83 -12.68
C TRP A 81 3.13 -4.97 -11.20
N MET A 82 1.92 -5.39 -10.86
CA MET A 82 1.50 -5.57 -9.47
C MET A 82 2.41 -6.58 -8.74
N VAL A 83 2.58 -7.78 -9.30
CA VAL A 83 3.43 -8.81 -8.72
C VAL A 83 4.90 -8.37 -8.66
N GLY A 84 5.40 -7.75 -9.72
CA GLY A 84 6.76 -7.21 -9.75
C GLY A 84 7.01 -6.19 -8.64
N MET A 85 6.04 -5.32 -8.36
CA MET A 85 6.18 -4.33 -7.28
C MET A 85 6.06 -4.95 -5.89
N VAL A 86 5.30 -6.03 -5.71
CA VAL A 86 5.33 -6.83 -4.46
C VAL A 86 6.72 -7.44 -4.24
N LEU A 87 7.35 -7.99 -5.28
CA LEU A 87 8.72 -8.52 -5.17
C LEU A 87 9.75 -7.42 -4.88
N VAL A 88 9.58 -6.24 -5.47
CA VAL A 88 10.42 -5.05 -5.13
C VAL A 88 10.22 -4.66 -3.66
N ALA A 89 9.00 -4.73 -3.13
CA ALA A 89 8.74 -4.43 -1.73
C ALA A 89 9.47 -5.40 -0.79
N ILE A 90 9.48 -6.68 -1.11
CA ILE A 90 10.25 -7.68 -0.37
C ILE A 90 11.75 -7.34 -0.43
N ALA A 91 12.27 -7.00 -1.61
CA ALA A 91 13.69 -6.65 -1.77
C ALA A 91 14.07 -5.37 -0.99
N VAL A 92 13.21 -4.34 -0.99
CA VAL A 92 13.41 -3.11 -0.19
C VAL A 92 13.47 -3.43 1.30
N ASN A 93 12.55 -4.24 1.80
CA ASN A 93 12.54 -4.62 3.22
C ASN A 93 13.77 -5.46 3.60
N LEU A 94 14.19 -6.39 2.75
CA LEU A 94 15.43 -7.15 2.96
C LEU A 94 16.66 -6.24 3.00
N ALA A 95 16.74 -5.25 2.10
CA ALA A 95 17.83 -4.28 2.09
C ALA A 95 17.85 -3.41 3.36
N VAL A 96 16.68 -2.91 3.79
CA VAL A 96 16.54 -2.15 5.03
C VAL A 96 16.91 -3.00 6.24
N ALA A 97 16.47 -4.27 6.29
CA ALA A 97 16.86 -5.19 7.34
C ALA A 97 18.36 -5.39 7.41
N GLY A 98 19.01 -5.60 6.25
CA GLY A 98 20.48 -5.70 6.19
C GLY A 98 21.19 -4.47 6.74
N ILE A 99 20.71 -3.26 6.43
CA ILE A 99 21.25 -2.00 6.95
C ILE A 99 21.05 -1.92 8.48
N VAL A 100 19.84 -2.21 8.97
CA VAL A 100 19.50 -2.16 10.40
C VAL A 100 20.37 -3.14 11.20
N HIS A 101 20.56 -4.36 10.68
CA HIS A 101 21.46 -5.35 11.29
C HIS A 101 22.92 -4.91 11.27
N ALA A 102 23.42 -4.35 10.16
CA ALA A 102 24.79 -3.86 10.05
C ALA A 102 25.08 -2.69 11.01
N LEU A 103 24.04 -1.92 11.35
CA LEU A 103 24.14 -0.83 12.34
C LEU A 103 23.95 -1.29 13.79
N GLY A 104 23.73 -2.58 14.05
CA GLY A 104 23.48 -3.10 15.39
C GLY A 104 22.16 -2.63 16.02
N LEU A 105 21.19 -2.22 15.19
CA LEU A 105 19.90 -1.67 15.61
C LEU A 105 18.77 -2.71 15.53
N ALA A 106 19.10 -3.97 15.24
CA ALA A 106 18.14 -5.06 15.26
C ALA A 106 17.55 -5.25 16.66
N GLY A 107 16.26 -5.50 16.75
CA GLY A 107 15.55 -5.73 18.02
C GLY A 107 14.35 -6.62 17.80
N GLY A 108 13.93 -7.33 18.85
CA GLY A 108 12.76 -8.22 18.77
C GLY A 108 11.47 -7.42 18.58
N ASN A 109 10.61 -7.89 17.68
CA ASN A 109 9.20 -7.55 17.65
C ASN A 109 8.41 -8.70 18.32
N GLU A 110 7.24 -8.37 18.82
CA GLU A 110 6.26 -9.40 19.18
C GLU A 110 5.87 -10.12 17.88
N GLY A 111 6.06 -11.44 17.88
CA GLY A 111 5.97 -12.26 16.69
C GLY A 111 4.60 -12.23 16.01
N MET A 112 4.57 -12.59 14.74
CA MET A 112 3.31 -12.84 14.02
C MET A 112 2.50 -13.92 14.73
N PRO A 113 1.17 -13.84 14.66
CA PRO A 113 0.31 -14.90 15.17
C PRO A 113 0.74 -16.26 14.60
N ASN A 114 0.99 -17.24 15.47
CA ASN A 114 1.23 -18.60 15.03
C ASN A 114 -0.05 -19.16 14.42
N GLY A 115 0.03 -19.62 13.17
CA GLY A 115 -1.13 -20.16 12.47
C GLY A 115 -0.75 -20.82 11.15
N PRO A 116 -1.69 -21.52 10.51
CA PRO A 116 -1.45 -22.11 9.19
C PRO A 116 -1.11 -21.01 8.17
N TRP A 117 -0.18 -21.28 7.25
CA TRP A 117 0.31 -20.31 6.28
C TRP A 117 -0.80 -19.64 5.44
N TRP A 118 -1.85 -20.40 5.11
CA TRP A 118 -3.00 -19.90 4.34
C TRP A 118 -3.83 -18.86 5.12
N PHE A 119 -3.95 -19.04 6.45
CA PHE A 119 -4.62 -18.08 7.34
C PHE A 119 -3.82 -16.77 7.41
N ILE A 120 -2.51 -16.88 7.61
CA ILE A 120 -1.59 -15.73 7.62
C ILE A 120 -1.67 -14.99 6.27
N ALA A 121 -1.64 -15.73 5.16
CA ALA A 121 -1.79 -15.14 3.83
C ALA A 121 -3.13 -14.41 3.64
N ALA A 122 -4.24 -14.99 4.13
CA ALA A 122 -5.55 -14.35 4.10
C ALA A 122 -5.59 -13.08 4.95
N ALA A 123 -5.01 -13.09 6.14
CA ALA A 123 -4.93 -11.92 7.03
C ALA A 123 -4.12 -10.78 6.38
N ILE A 124 -2.92 -11.08 5.89
CA ILE A 124 -2.04 -10.12 5.21
C ILE A 124 -2.73 -9.54 3.97
N PHE A 125 -3.34 -10.40 3.14
CA PHE A 125 -4.06 -9.95 1.96
C PHE A 125 -5.25 -9.06 2.33
N SER A 126 -6.01 -9.42 3.34
CA SER A 126 -7.17 -8.67 3.80
C SER A 126 -6.77 -7.27 4.27
N GLN A 127 -5.77 -7.16 5.13
CA GLN A 127 -5.31 -5.89 5.68
C GLN A 127 -4.50 -5.09 4.65
N GLY A 128 -3.49 -5.70 4.04
CA GLY A 128 -2.56 -5.01 3.16
C GLY A 128 -3.17 -4.61 1.82
N PHE A 129 -4.08 -5.41 1.27
CA PHE A 129 -4.70 -5.11 -0.02
C PHE A 129 -6.14 -4.61 0.10
N LEU A 130 -7.05 -5.34 0.77
CA LEU A 130 -8.46 -4.99 0.77
C LEU A 130 -8.78 -3.77 1.64
N LEU A 131 -8.09 -3.60 2.77
CA LEU A 131 -8.29 -2.46 3.65
C LEU A 131 -7.51 -1.22 3.19
N GLN A 132 -6.27 -1.38 2.73
CA GLN A 132 -5.35 -0.26 2.51
C GLN A 132 -4.91 -0.13 1.04
N GLY A 133 -4.15 -1.08 0.49
CA GLY A 133 -3.51 -0.93 -0.81
C GLY A 133 -4.48 -0.66 -1.96
N ILE A 134 -5.56 -1.41 -2.09
CA ILE A 134 -6.55 -1.22 -3.15
C ILE A 134 -7.34 0.08 -2.96
N PRO A 135 -8.02 0.32 -1.82
CA PRO A 135 -8.85 1.51 -1.67
C PRO A 135 -8.04 2.81 -1.73
N GLU A 136 -6.89 2.85 -1.10
CA GLU A 136 -6.09 4.08 -1.09
C GLU A 136 -5.49 4.39 -2.46
N GLU A 137 -4.95 3.42 -3.17
CA GLU A 137 -4.41 3.66 -4.50
C GLU A 137 -5.49 3.99 -5.54
N ILE A 138 -6.68 3.42 -5.41
CA ILE A 138 -7.84 3.81 -6.26
C ILE A 138 -8.19 5.28 -6.08
N ILE A 139 -8.21 5.80 -4.85
CA ILE A 139 -8.50 7.22 -4.61
C ILE A 139 -7.35 8.10 -5.09
N TRP A 140 -6.10 7.81 -4.68
CA TRP A 140 -4.99 8.73 -4.88
C TRP A 140 -4.40 8.67 -6.29
N ARG A 141 -4.17 7.46 -6.84
CA ARG A 141 -3.53 7.25 -8.15
C ARG A 141 -4.53 6.92 -9.25
N GLY A 142 -5.67 6.36 -8.88
CA GLY A 142 -6.79 6.15 -9.79
C GLY A 142 -7.58 7.44 -10.00
N TRP A 143 -8.31 7.89 -8.99
CA TRP A 143 -9.26 9.00 -9.14
C TRP A 143 -8.60 10.38 -9.05
N LEU A 144 -7.97 10.74 -7.94
CA LEU A 144 -7.49 12.12 -7.71
C LEU A 144 -6.47 12.55 -8.79
N PHE A 145 -5.47 11.70 -9.04
CA PHE A 145 -4.44 11.98 -10.03
C PHE A 145 -5.03 12.16 -11.43
N SER A 146 -5.96 11.28 -11.84
CA SER A 146 -6.61 11.38 -13.16
C SER A 146 -7.62 12.53 -13.23
N SER A 147 -8.37 12.81 -12.16
CA SER A 147 -9.34 13.91 -12.08
C SER A 147 -8.67 15.27 -12.19
N LEU A 148 -7.45 15.42 -11.65
CA LEU A 148 -6.62 16.64 -11.79
C LEU A 148 -5.81 16.67 -13.11
N GLY A 149 -6.10 15.76 -14.06
CA GLY A 149 -5.55 15.76 -15.42
C GLY A 149 -4.13 15.24 -15.54
N GLU A 150 -3.66 14.43 -14.58
CA GLU A 150 -2.33 13.79 -14.57
C GLU A 150 -1.15 14.78 -14.71
N THR A 151 -1.36 16.01 -14.22
CA THR A 151 -0.40 17.13 -14.27
C THR A 151 0.66 17.00 -13.17
N ARG A 152 1.69 17.89 -13.22
CA ARG A 152 2.66 18.02 -12.11
C ARG A 152 1.98 18.42 -10.80
N PHE A 153 0.97 19.30 -10.88
CA PHE A 153 0.16 19.67 -9.71
C PHE A 153 -0.58 18.45 -9.16
N ALA A 154 -1.22 17.64 -10.01
CA ALA A 154 -1.87 16.39 -9.60
C ALA A 154 -0.89 15.42 -8.93
N ALA A 155 0.33 15.31 -9.48
CA ALA A 155 1.39 14.46 -8.92
C ALA A 155 1.77 14.90 -7.50
N VAL A 156 2.07 16.17 -7.31
CA VAL A 156 2.42 16.76 -6.00
C VAL A 156 1.25 16.62 -5.02
N SER A 157 0.04 16.97 -5.45
CA SER A 157 -1.17 16.84 -4.61
C SER A 157 -1.44 15.42 -4.17
N SER A 158 -1.25 14.44 -5.07
CA SER A 158 -1.42 13.02 -4.75
C SER A 158 -0.41 12.53 -3.72
N VAL A 159 0.88 12.89 -3.86
CA VAL A 159 1.93 12.46 -2.92
C VAL A 159 1.79 13.18 -1.59
N LEU A 160 1.73 14.53 -1.59
CA LEU A 160 1.67 15.29 -0.34
C LEU A 160 0.38 15.06 0.44
N GLY A 161 -0.78 15.06 -0.25
CA GLY A 161 -2.05 14.80 0.39
C GLY A 161 -2.10 13.41 1.02
N PHE A 162 -1.60 12.39 0.31
CA PHE A 162 -1.46 11.05 0.85
C PHE A 162 -0.56 11.04 2.11
N THR A 163 0.62 11.65 2.01
CA THR A 163 1.60 11.68 3.10
C THR A 163 1.05 12.38 4.33
N VAL A 164 0.47 13.58 4.17
CA VAL A 164 -0.05 14.38 5.29
C VAL A 164 -1.20 13.67 6.02
N LEU A 165 -2.05 12.94 5.29
CA LEU A 165 -3.11 12.17 5.93
C LEU A 165 -2.60 11.04 6.83
N HIS A 166 -1.37 10.58 6.63
CA HIS A 166 -0.73 9.59 7.51
C HIS A 166 -0.32 10.14 8.88
N LEU A 167 -0.42 11.46 9.12
CA LEU A 167 -0.37 12.01 10.48
C LEU A 167 -1.50 11.49 11.38
N LEU A 168 -2.61 11.03 10.78
CA LEU A 168 -3.74 10.45 11.48
C LEU A 168 -3.65 8.92 11.60
N SER A 169 -2.62 8.30 10.99
CA SER A 169 -2.43 6.86 11.05
C SER A 169 -1.83 6.44 12.39
N GLN A 170 -2.25 5.27 12.87
CA GLN A 170 -1.69 4.64 14.06
C GLN A 170 -0.80 3.45 13.63
N GLY A 171 0.49 3.71 13.46
CA GLY A 171 1.49 2.72 13.09
C GLY A 171 2.51 2.44 14.21
N GLY A 172 2.09 2.61 15.48
CA GLY A 172 2.95 2.39 16.64
C GLY A 172 3.73 3.62 17.13
N GLN A 173 3.45 4.82 16.58
CA GLN A 173 4.08 6.07 17.02
C GLN A 173 3.63 6.44 18.42
N GLN A 174 4.59 6.77 19.30
CA GLN A 174 4.35 7.10 20.71
C GLN A 174 4.37 8.60 21.00
N ASN A 175 4.95 9.41 20.10
CA ASN A 175 5.12 10.84 20.30
C ASN A 175 5.16 11.60 18.96
N LEU A 176 5.14 12.94 19.02
CA LEU A 176 5.11 13.80 17.84
C LEU A 176 6.33 13.58 16.91
N PHE A 177 7.52 13.37 17.47
CA PHE A 177 8.72 13.13 16.67
C PHE A 177 8.57 11.84 15.84
N GLU A 178 8.04 10.78 16.44
CA GLU A 178 7.76 9.53 15.74
C GLU A 178 6.67 9.69 14.69
N HIS A 179 5.61 10.46 14.93
CA HIS A 179 4.61 10.78 13.92
C HIS A 179 5.23 11.52 12.71
N LEU A 180 6.15 12.45 12.96
CA LEU A 180 6.81 13.17 11.87
C LEU A 180 7.78 12.27 11.09
N THR A 181 8.59 11.47 11.78
CA THR A 181 9.54 10.54 11.13
C THR A 181 8.83 9.41 10.40
N TYR A 182 7.68 8.97 10.89
CA TYR A 182 6.81 8.00 10.21
C TYR A 182 6.42 8.46 8.80
N LEU A 183 6.19 9.76 8.58
CA LEU A 183 5.81 10.29 7.28
C LEU A 183 6.81 10.02 6.16
N ALA A 184 8.08 9.72 6.51
CA ALA A 184 9.07 9.36 5.51
C ALA A 184 8.67 8.09 4.73
N LEU A 185 8.12 7.08 5.41
CA LEU A 185 7.67 5.84 4.78
C LEU A 185 6.53 6.08 3.77
N PRO A 186 5.35 6.62 4.15
CA PRO A 186 4.28 6.88 3.20
C PRO A 186 4.69 7.87 2.09
N CYS A 187 5.56 8.85 2.36
CA CYS A 187 6.09 9.74 1.35
C CYS A 187 6.91 8.99 0.30
N GLY A 188 7.87 8.17 0.74
CA GLY A 188 8.78 7.45 -0.15
C GLY A 188 8.06 6.48 -1.08
N PHE A 189 7.17 5.65 -0.53
CA PHE A 189 6.42 4.74 -1.38
C PHE A 189 5.33 5.46 -2.20
N ALA A 190 4.77 6.56 -1.73
CA ALA A 190 3.83 7.36 -2.51
C ALA A 190 4.46 7.90 -3.80
N VAL A 191 5.72 8.35 -3.73
CA VAL A 191 6.50 8.75 -4.90
C VAL A 191 6.66 7.57 -5.86
N THR A 192 7.05 6.42 -5.36
CA THR A 192 7.23 5.21 -6.18
C THR A 192 5.92 4.74 -6.80
N ALA A 193 4.83 4.66 -6.01
CA ALA A 193 3.51 4.27 -6.48
C ALA A 193 3.01 5.19 -7.62
N LEU A 194 3.21 6.50 -7.48
CA LEU A 194 2.88 7.45 -8.54
C LEU A 194 3.71 7.22 -9.81
N ILE A 195 5.02 7.06 -9.67
CA ILE A 195 5.94 6.83 -10.80
C ILE A 195 5.55 5.55 -11.56
N VAL A 196 5.34 4.44 -10.86
CA VAL A 196 4.98 3.18 -11.52
C VAL A 196 3.59 3.24 -12.13
N ARG A 197 2.64 3.98 -11.52
CA ARG A 197 1.33 4.27 -12.11
C ARG A 197 1.46 5.02 -13.45
N MET A 198 2.32 6.05 -13.50
CA MET A 198 2.56 6.83 -14.72
C MET A 198 3.23 6.00 -15.82
N ILE A 199 4.21 5.17 -15.48
CA ILE A 199 4.97 4.36 -16.44
C ILE A 199 4.15 3.17 -16.95
N SER A 200 3.42 2.50 -16.07
CA SER A 200 2.62 1.32 -16.42
C SER A 200 1.30 1.66 -17.10
N GLY A 201 0.75 2.86 -16.80
CA GLY A 201 -0.61 3.24 -17.14
C GLY A 201 -1.68 2.50 -16.33
N SER A 202 -1.30 1.87 -15.21
CA SER A 202 -2.19 1.00 -14.41
C SER A 202 -2.10 1.32 -12.92
N THR A 203 -3.25 1.46 -12.28
CA THR A 203 -3.34 1.64 -10.81
C THR A 203 -2.93 0.36 -10.07
N TRP A 204 -3.00 -0.81 -10.72
CA TRP A 204 -2.53 -2.08 -10.14
C TRP A 204 -1.03 -2.08 -9.82
N ALA A 205 -0.22 -1.32 -10.58
CA ALA A 205 1.19 -1.16 -10.26
C ALA A 205 1.40 -0.43 -8.92
N ALA A 206 0.63 0.62 -8.67
CA ALA A 206 0.66 1.35 -7.39
C ALA A 206 0.11 0.48 -6.24
N ILE A 207 -0.96 -0.28 -6.47
CA ILE A 207 -1.50 -1.26 -5.52
C ILE A 207 -0.43 -2.30 -5.15
N GLY A 208 0.37 -2.75 -6.12
CA GLY A 208 1.50 -3.66 -5.87
C GLY A 208 2.57 -3.06 -4.97
N VAL A 209 2.88 -1.76 -5.11
CA VAL A 209 3.79 -1.05 -4.18
C VAL A 209 3.22 -1.05 -2.77
N HIS A 210 2.00 -0.54 -2.61
CA HIS A 210 1.38 -0.32 -1.31
C HIS A 210 1.06 -1.64 -0.59
N GLY A 211 0.32 -2.53 -1.23
CA GLY A 211 0.02 -3.85 -0.67
C GLY A 211 1.28 -4.68 -0.43
N GLY A 212 2.28 -4.54 -1.31
CA GLY A 212 3.57 -5.21 -1.17
C GLY A 212 4.35 -4.78 0.07
N ILE A 213 4.27 -3.51 0.49
CA ILE A 213 4.88 -3.03 1.73
C ILE A 213 4.27 -3.74 2.93
N HIS A 214 2.95 -3.88 2.97
CA HIS A 214 2.28 -4.61 4.05
C HIS A 214 2.69 -6.08 4.05
N VAL A 215 2.67 -6.75 2.89
CA VAL A 215 3.16 -8.13 2.77
C VAL A 215 4.59 -8.25 3.29
N ALA A 216 5.47 -7.35 2.89
CA ALA A 216 6.87 -7.42 3.27
C ALA A 216 7.08 -7.10 4.76
N ASN A 217 6.39 -6.10 5.30
CA ASN A 217 6.46 -5.78 6.72
C ASN A 217 5.94 -6.93 7.58
N ASP A 218 4.78 -7.48 7.25
CA ASP A 218 4.15 -8.52 8.06
C ASP A 218 4.90 -9.86 7.99
N VAL A 219 5.44 -10.22 6.80
CA VAL A 219 6.18 -11.49 6.64
C VAL A 219 7.62 -11.39 7.14
N LEU A 220 8.27 -10.24 6.94
CA LEU A 220 9.72 -10.14 7.15
C LEU A 220 10.10 -9.49 8.48
N SER A 221 9.28 -8.58 9.04
CA SER A 221 9.66 -7.85 10.26
C SER A 221 9.88 -8.78 11.44
N ASP A 222 9.01 -9.77 11.60
CA ASP A 222 9.16 -10.79 12.66
C ASP A 222 10.38 -11.67 12.42
N ARG A 223 10.52 -12.21 11.21
CA ARG A 223 11.60 -13.16 10.86
C ARG A 223 12.98 -12.51 10.84
N LEU A 224 13.05 -11.21 10.53
CA LEU A 224 14.29 -10.46 10.42
C LEU A 224 14.56 -9.61 11.67
N HIS A 225 13.77 -9.75 12.72
CA HIS A 225 13.90 -8.97 13.96
C HIS A 225 14.02 -7.46 13.68
N LEU A 226 13.21 -6.96 12.75
CA LEU A 226 13.16 -5.54 12.42
C LEU A 226 12.36 -4.79 13.48
N ARG A 227 13.06 -4.02 14.30
CA ARG A 227 12.39 -3.08 15.19
C ARG A 227 11.72 -1.98 14.36
N ILE A 228 10.39 -1.95 14.38
CA ILE A 228 9.61 -0.88 13.75
C ILE A 228 9.76 0.39 14.58
N GLY A 229 10.16 1.48 13.95
CA GLY A 229 10.39 2.77 14.62
C GLY A 229 10.99 3.81 13.67
N SER A 230 11.34 4.99 14.19
CA SER A 230 11.77 6.14 13.40
C SER A 230 12.86 5.83 12.39
N ILE A 231 13.90 5.09 12.77
CA ILE A 231 15.02 4.75 11.88
C ILE A 231 14.54 3.86 10.75
N THR A 232 13.77 2.83 11.05
CA THR A 232 13.24 1.89 10.04
C THR A 232 12.30 2.61 9.07
N TRP A 233 11.40 3.47 9.56
CA TRP A 233 10.49 4.25 8.71
C TRP A 233 11.24 5.19 7.77
N VAL A 234 12.27 5.88 8.27
CA VAL A 234 13.10 6.79 7.45
C VAL A 234 13.88 5.99 6.40
N LEU A 235 14.54 4.89 6.79
CA LEU A 235 15.28 4.04 5.86
C LEU A 235 14.37 3.44 4.78
N GLN A 236 13.21 2.91 5.15
CA GLN A 236 12.23 2.41 4.19
C GLN A 236 11.77 3.51 3.25
N GLY A 237 11.42 4.70 3.76
CA GLY A 237 10.98 5.84 2.95
C GLY A 237 12.04 6.30 1.95
N LEU A 238 13.28 6.48 2.39
CA LEU A 238 14.40 6.85 1.53
C LEU A 238 14.70 5.79 0.47
N THR A 239 14.70 4.51 0.87
CA THR A 239 14.93 3.41 -0.07
C THR A 239 13.83 3.34 -1.12
N TRP A 240 12.56 3.48 -0.70
CA TRP A 240 11.44 3.53 -1.65
C TRP A 240 11.54 4.71 -2.61
N ALA A 241 11.83 5.91 -2.12
CA ALA A 241 12.02 7.08 -2.99
C ALA A 241 13.15 6.85 -4.00
N ALA A 242 14.28 6.29 -3.55
CA ALA A 242 15.42 5.97 -4.41
C ALA A 242 15.05 4.94 -5.50
N VAL A 243 14.31 3.88 -5.14
CA VAL A 243 13.82 2.87 -6.09
C VAL A 243 12.90 3.50 -7.13
N GLY A 244 11.94 4.34 -6.72
CA GLY A 244 11.05 5.05 -7.64
C GLY A 244 11.81 5.93 -8.61
N LEU A 245 12.74 6.74 -8.11
CA LEU A 245 13.58 7.62 -8.94
C LEU A 245 14.47 6.83 -9.90
N LEU A 246 15.01 5.69 -9.48
CA LEU A 246 15.79 4.80 -10.34
C LEU A 246 14.92 4.22 -11.47
N ILE A 247 13.73 3.72 -11.16
CA ILE A 247 12.77 3.24 -12.18
C ILE A 247 12.46 4.35 -13.18
N PHE A 248 12.21 5.57 -12.71
CA PHE A 248 11.95 6.74 -13.55
C PHE A 248 13.15 7.07 -14.45
N ALA A 249 14.36 7.10 -13.90
CA ALA A 249 15.57 7.39 -14.66
C ALA A 249 15.83 6.35 -15.76
N ILE A 250 15.67 5.06 -15.45
CA ILE A 250 15.80 3.97 -16.42
C ILE A 250 14.74 4.11 -17.53
N HIS A 251 13.49 4.40 -17.18
CA HIS A 251 12.42 4.59 -18.16
C HIS A 251 12.72 5.77 -19.10
N ARG A 252 13.12 6.93 -18.55
CA ARG A 252 13.50 8.12 -19.34
C ARG A 252 14.69 7.84 -20.27
N ARG A 253 15.69 7.12 -19.78
CA ARG A 253 16.84 6.72 -20.62
C ARG A 253 16.40 5.85 -21.78
N ARG A 254 15.55 4.85 -21.56
CA ARG A 254 15.02 3.99 -22.63
C ARG A 254 14.23 4.78 -23.67
N GLN A 255 13.39 5.72 -23.25
CA GLN A 255 12.66 6.60 -24.18
C GLN A 255 13.60 7.44 -25.05
N ARG A 256 14.66 8.03 -24.45
CA ARG A 256 15.65 8.80 -25.19
C ARG A 256 16.39 7.97 -26.23
N LEU A 257 16.81 6.77 -25.87
CA LEU A 257 17.51 5.84 -26.79
C LEU A 257 16.58 5.45 -27.96
N ALA A 258 15.33 5.10 -27.71
CA ALA A 258 14.37 4.78 -28.76
C ALA A 258 14.17 5.96 -29.73
N ALA A 259 14.02 7.17 -29.22
CA ALA A 259 13.89 8.38 -30.05
C ALA A 259 15.14 8.70 -30.90
N LEU A 260 16.33 8.31 -30.45
CA LEU A 260 17.57 8.44 -31.25
C LEU A 260 17.62 7.42 -32.38
N THR A 261 17.21 6.17 -32.11
CA THR A 261 17.19 5.10 -33.13
C THR A 261 16.19 5.38 -34.25
N ASP A 262 15.03 6.00 -33.93
CA ASP A 262 14.03 6.39 -34.94
C ASP A 262 14.53 7.53 -35.87
N ARG A 263 15.41 8.40 -35.39
CA ARG A 263 15.99 9.50 -36.19
C ARG A 263 17.08 9.07 -37.14
N THR A 264 17.64 7.85 -36.97
CA THR A 264 18.71 7.30 -37.78
C THR A 264 18.19 6.31 -38.85
N ARG A 265 16.90 6.08 -38.89
CA ARG A 265 16.16 5.32 -39.91
C ARG A 265 15.43 6.25 -40.86
#